data_c7998c3f8dcab3e818453e1fc154a3ee
#
_entry.id   c7998c3f8dcab3e818453e1fc154a3ee
#
_cell.length_a   1.000
_cell.length_b   1.000
_cell.length_c   1.000
_cell.angle_alpha   90.00
_cell.angle_beta   90.00
_cell.angle_gamma   90.00
#
_symmetry.space_group_name_H-M   'P 1'
#
loop_
_entity.id
_entity.type
_entity.pdbx_description
1 polymer ?
#
loop_
_entity_poly.entity_id
_entity_poly.type
_entity_poly.pdbx_seq_one_letter_code
_entity_poly.pdbx_strand_id
1 'polypeptide(L)'
;SANSLSAIAYTTLALIFAAAFVVLALFTYVVYIPIRKITHAADEYSKGNFDAKIDVHSNDEIGYLAASLNYMANELNTLEEDQRKFISNVSHDFRSPLTSIKGYVEAMLDGTIPVEMQEKYLNIILFETERLNKLTKSLLELNKFGSHGVMLDVTDFDINQTIKTTLLTF
;
A
#
# COMPACT_ATOMS: atom_id res chain seq x y z
N SER A 1 -69.97 17.36 23.45
CA SER A 1 -69.32 16.04 23.17
C SER A 1 -68.55 15.98 21.81
N ALA A 2 -69.08 16.65 20.74
CA ALA A 2 -68.35 16.62 19.46
C ALA A 2 -67.01 17.39 19.53
N ASN A 3 -66.97 18.55 20.18
CA ASN A 3 -65.74 19.39 20.34
C ASN A 3 -64.66 18.71 21.22
N SER A 4 -65.02 17.90 22.19
CA SER A 4 -64.11 17.15 23.01
C SER A 4 -63.48 15.96 22.24
N LEU A 5 -64.23 15.36 21.32
CA LEU A 5 -63.74 14.27 20.49
C LEU A 5 -62.76 14.77 19.44
N SER A 6 -63.04 15.92 18.81
CA SER A 6 -62.14 16.55 17.86
C SER A 6 -60.86 17.07 18.52
N ALA A 7 -60.92 17.63 19.72
CA ALA A 7 -59.73 18.04 20.48
C ALA A 7 -58.81 16.87 20.81
N ILE A 8 -59.38 15.73 21.24
CA ILE A 8 -58.61 14.49 21.49
C ILE A 8 -57.96 14.00 20.19
N ALA A 9 -58.71 14.02 19.08
CA ALA A 9 -58.15 13.59 17.77
C ALA A 9 -56.98 14.44 17.32
N TYR A 10 -57.06 15.80 17.44
CA TYR A 10 -55.95 16.69 17.09
C TYR A 10 -54.74 16.56 18.01
N THR A 11 -54.97 16.35 19.34
CA THR A 11 -53.85 16.16 20.27
C THR A 11 -53.14 14.82 20.03
N THR A 12 -53.86 13.74 19.77
CA THR A 12 -53.25 12.44 19.43
C THR A 12 -52.51 12.49 18.13
N LEU A 13 -53.02 13.16 17.10
CA LEU A 13 -52.35 13.35 15.83
C LEU A 13 -51.05 14.16 16.01
N ALA A 14 -51.10 15.26 16.76
CA ALA A 14 -49.91 16.08 17.06
C ALA A 14 -48.84 15.29 17.80
N LEU A 15 -49.21 14.43 18.76
CA LEU A 15 -48.25 13.57 19.46
C LEU A 15 -47.61 12.54 18.53
N ILE A 16 -48.40 11.95 17.61
CA ILE A 16 -47.86 11.00 16.60
C ILE A 16 -46.85 11.70 15.68
N PHE A 17 -47.17 12.89 15.20
CA PHE A 17 -46.23 13.68 14.36
C PHE A 17 -44.96 14.06 15.14
N ALA A 18 -45.08 14.48 16.39
CA ALA A 18 -43.94 14.80 17.23
C ALA A 18 -43.06 13.56 17.48
N ALA A 19 -43.66 12.41 17.77
CA ALA A 19 -42.93 11.16 17.93
C ALA A 19 -42.22 10.72 16.63
N ALA A 20 -42.91 10.79 15.50
CA ALA A 20 -42.32 10.49 14.18
C ALA A 20 -41.14 11.41 13.85
N PHE A 21 -41.25 12.71 14.14
CA PHE A 21 -40.18 13.67 13.95
C PHE A 21 -38.96 13.36 14.80
N VAL A 22 -39.15 12.98 16.08
CA VAL A 22 -38.04 12.58 16.96
C VAL A 22 -37.37 11.33 16.46
N VAL A 23 -38.12 10.31 16.02
CA VAL A 23 -37.58 9.07 15.47
C VAL A 23 -36.76 9.37 14.20
N LEU A 24 -37.27 10.22 13.30
CA LEU A 24 -36.58 10.60 12.08
C LEU A 24 -35.30 11.36 12.39
N ALA A 25 -35.31 12.27 13.35
CA ALA A 25 -34.14 13.04 13.78
C ALA A 25 -33.05 12.12 14.37
N LEU A 26 -33.45 11.17 15.23
CA LEU A 26 -32.58 10.17 15.81
C LEU A 26 -31.97 9.25 14.73
N PHE A 27 -32.79 8.78 13.80
CA PHE A 27 -32.32 7.97 12.66
C PHE A 27 -31.29 8.73 11.81
N THR A 28 -31.58 10.02 11.52
CA THR A 28 -30.66 10.85 10.76
C THR A 28 -29.32 11.03 11.47
N TYR A 29 -29.34 11.24 12.78
CA TYR A 29 -28.13 11.48 13.56
C TYR A 29 -27.32 10.19 13.79
N VAL A 30 -28.00 9.09 14.12
CA VAL A 30 -27.34 7.82 14.51
C VAL A 30 -26.94 6.99 13.30
N VAL A 31 -27.71 7.04 12.20
CA VAL A 31 -27.49 6.15 11.05
C VAL A 31 -27.05 6.92 9.81
N TYR A 32 -27.84 7.91 9.38
CA TYR A 32 -27.61 8.56 8.09
C TYR A 32 -26.29 9.35 8.02
N ILE A 33 -25.99 10.16 9.04
CA ILE A 33 -24.75 10.97 9.06
C ILE A 33 -23.52 10.10 9.11
N PRO A 34 -23.39 9.08 9.97
CA PRO A 34 -22.23 8.18 9.96
C PRO A 34 -22.03 7.44 8.64
N ILE A 35 -23.11 6.89 8.08
CA ILE A 35 -23.02 6.19 6.78
C ILE A 35 -22.55 7.14 5.67
N ARG A 36 -23.01 8.38 5.65
CA ARG A 36 -22.57 9.38 4.69
C ARG A 36 -21.08 9.71 4.83
N LYS A 37 -20.55 9.76 6.05
CA LYS A 37 -19.11 9.93 6.29
C LYS A 37 -18.31 8.75 5.75
N ILE A 38 -18.78 7.53 5.99
CA ILE A 38 -18.15 6.31 5.50
C ILE A 38 -18.13 6.28 3.96
N THR A 39 -19.26 6.56 3.32
CA THR A 39 -19.33 6.57 1.85
C THR A 39 -18.46 7.64 1.22
N HIS A 40 -18.36 8.81 1.85
CA HIS A 40 -17.45 9.87 1.38
C HIS A 40 -15.99 9.46 1.47
N ALA A 41 -15.57 8.85 2.59
CA ALA A 41 -14.20 8.37 2.74
C ALA A 41 -13.88 7.22 1.76
N ALA A 42 -14.82 6.30 1.55
CA ALA A 42 -14.67 5.24 0.56
C ALA A 42 -14.52 5.78 -0.88
N ASP A 43 -15.20 6.88 -1.22
CA ASP A 43 -15.01 7.59 -2.49
C ASP A 43 -13.61 8.20 -2.59
N GLU A 44 -13.09 8.80 -1.52
CA GLU A 44 -11.70 9.29 -1.45
C GLU A 44 -10.69 8.16 -1.61
N TYR A 45 -10.89 7.01 -0.93
CA TYR A 45 -10.03 5.83 -1.07
C TYR A 45 -10.01 5.31 -2.51
N SER A 46 -11.13 5.33 -3.21
CA SER A 46 -11.20 4.94 -4.62
C SER A 46 -10.36 5.83 -5.55
N LYS A 47 -10.06 7.05 -5.13
CA LYS A 47 -9.19 8.01 -5.84
C LYS A 47 -7.72 7.93 -5.42
N GLY A 48 -7.38 7.01 -4.50
CA GLY A 48 -6.04 6.87 -3.95
C GLY A 48 -5.73 7.80 -2.77
N ASN A 49 -6.71 8.54 -2.25
CA ASN A 49 -6.52 9.38 -1.06
C ASN A 49 -6.79 8.56 0.20
N PHE A 50 -5.81 7.80 0.64
CA PHE A 50 -5.90 6.94 1.83
C PHE A 50 -5.71 7.70 3.15
N ASP A 51 -5.32 8.97 3.12
CA ASP A 51 -5.17 9.82 4.31
C ASP A 51 -6.52 10.30 4.88
N ALA A 52 -7.59 10.20 4.10
CA ALA A 52 -8.94 10.55 4.54
C ALA A 52 -9.39 9.60 5.67
N LYS A 53 -9.58 10.14 6.87
CA LYS A 53 -10.02 9.34 8.03
C LYS A 53 -11.54 9.41 8.21
N ILE A 54 -12.14 8.26 8.51
CA ILE A 54 -13.54 8.16 8.89
C ILE A 54 -13.64 8.47 10.37
N ASP A 55 -14.15 9.67 10.68
CA ASP A 55 -14.39 10.13 12.05
C ASP A 55 -15.83 9.77 12.46
N VAL A 56 -16.03 8.51 12.84
CA VAL A 56 -17.29 7.96 13.36
C VAL A 56 -16.99 7.24 14.67
N HIS A 57 -17.51 7.78 15.76
CA HIS A 57 -17.41 7.23 17.10
C HIS A 57 -18.76 6.60 17.48
N SER A 58 -18.92 5.33 17.17
CA SER A 58 -20.07 4.53 17.58
C SER A 58 -19.57 3.19 18.12
N ASN A 59 -20.27 2.62 19.09
CA ASN A 59 -19.94 1.30 19.66
C ASN A 59 -20.80 0.18 19.06
N ASP A 60 -21.32 0.39 17.86
CA ASP A 60 -22.15 -0.52 17.09
C ASP A 60 -21.43 -1.01 15.81
N GLU A 61 -22.16 -1.67 14.92
CA GLU A 61 -21.68 -2.21 13.65
C GLU A 61 -21.16 -1.10 12.71
N ILE A 62 -21.71 0.12 12.83
CA ILE A 62 -21.29 1.27 12.02
C ILE A 62 -19.91 1.75 12.48
N GLY A 63 -19.68 1.80 13.79
CA GLY A 63 -18.37 2.11 14.37
C GLY A 63 -17.32 1.07 14.01
N TYR A 64 -17.67 -0.23 14.07
CA TYR A 64 -16.79 -1.31 13.66
C TYR A 64 -16.43 -1.23 12.16
N LEU A 65 -17.43 -0.94 11.30
CA LEU A 65 -17.21 -0.74 9.87
C LEU A 65 -16.24 0.44 9.60
N ALA A 66 -16.45 1.57 10.28
CA ALA A 66 -15.59 2.73 10.17
C ALA A 66 -14.13 2.42 10.57
N ALA A 67 -13.95 1.70 11.69
CA ALA A 67 -12.63 1.28 12.15
C ALA A 67 -11.94 0.32 11.16
N SER A 68 -12.68 -0.65 10.62
CA SER A 68 -12.18 -1.62 9.65
C SER A 68 -11.74 -0.96 8.34
N LEU A 69 -12.51 0.02 7.86
CA LEU A 69 -12.16 0.79 6.65
C LEU A 69 -10.94 1.71 6.90
N ASN A 70 -10.84 2.35 8.07
CA ASN A 70 -9.65 3.11 8.43
C ASN A 70 -8.40 2.24 8.50
N TYR A 71 -8.51 1.03 9.07
CA TYR A 71 -7.42 0.06 9.09
C TYR A 71 -6.99 -0.33 7.68
N MET A 72 -7.95 -0.68 6.82
CA MET A 72 -7.67 -1.03 5.42
C MET A 72 -7.02 0.12 4.65
N ALA A 73 -7.47 1.36 4.84
CA ALA A 73 -6.87 2.54 4.22
C ALA A 73 -5.42 2.75 4.67
N ASN A 74 -5.14 2.55 5.96
CA ASN A 74 -3.78 2.64 6.48
C ASN A 74 -2.85 1.57 5.88
N GLU A 75 -3.31 0.32 5.75
CA GLU A 75 -2.56 -0.76 5.10
C GLU A 75 -2.28 -0.44 3.62
N LEU A 76 -3.27 0.09 2.89
CA LEU A 76 -3.11 0.50 1.50
C LEU A 76 -2.11 1.67 1.35
N ASN A 77 -2.15 2.65 2.25
CA ASN A 77 -1.21 3.76 2.27
C ASN A 77 0.23 3.28 2.51
N THR A 78 0.41 2.39 3.48
CA THR A 78 1.71 1.76 3.76
C THR A 78 2.24 0.99 2.55
N LEU A 79 1.37 0.21 1.89
CA LEU A 79 1.73 -0.53 0.69
C LEU A 79 2.16 0.38 -0.47
N GLU A 80 1.44 1.50 -0.67
CA GLU A 80 1.79 2.50 -1.70
C GLU A 80 3.14 3.17 -1.41
N GLU A 81 3.39 3.54 -0.15
CA GLU A 81 4.68 4.09 0.27
C GLU A 81 5.83 3.11 0.04
N ASP A 82 5.65 1.86 0.41
CA ASP A 82 6.67 0.81 0.24
C ASP A 82 6.92 0.52 -1.24
N GLN A 83 5.87 0.50 -2.06
CA GLN A 83 6.01 0.39 -3.51
C GLN A 83 6.80 1.57 -4.10
N ARG A 84 6.53 2.79 -3.66
CA ARG A 84 7.24 4.00 -4.11
C ARG A 84 8.71 3.97 -3.71
N LYS A 85 9.02 3.58 -2.46
CA LYS A 85 10.40 3.38 -1.98
C LYS A 85 11.11 2.30 -2.78
N PHE A 86 10.45 1.17 -3.04
CA PHE A 86 10.99 0.08 -3.84
C PHE A 86 11.38 0.55 -5.25
N ILE A 87 10.46 1.23 -5.96
CA ILE A 87 10.72 1.77 -7.31
C ILE A 87 11.89 2.77 -7.28
N SER A 88 11.95 3.64 -6.28
CA SER A 88 13.04 4.60 -6.10
C SER A 88 14.39 3.91 -5.92
N ASN A 89 14.46 2.91 -5.04
CA ASN A 89 15.69 2.15 -4.77
C ASN A 89 16.16 1.39 -6.00
N VAL A 90 15.26 0.68 -6.67
CA VAL A 90 15.55 -0.01 -7.93
C VAL A 90 16.11 0.97 -8.98
N SER A 91 15.45 2.13 -9.14
CA SER A 91 15.89 3.15 -10.09
C SER A 91 17.31 3.67 -9.79
N HIS A 92 17.62 3.86 -8.49
CA HIS A 92 18.95 4.26 -8.05
C HIS A 92 20.00 3.19 -8.35
N ASP A 93 19.69 1.92 -8.03
CA ASP A 93 20.60 0.80 -8.20
C ASP A 93 20.90 0.48 -9.67
N PHE A 94 19.99 0.80 -10.58
CA PHE A 94 20.23 0.74 -12.02
C PHE A 94 21.02 1.95 -12.55
N ARG A 95 20.73 3.15 -12.05
CA ARG A 95 21.32 4.38 -12.56
C ARG A 95 22.83 4.43 -12.36
N SER A 96 23.32 3.97 -11.19
CA SER A 96 24.75 3.99 -10.86
C SER A 96 25.60 3.22 -11.88
N PRO A 97 25.39 1.90 -12.11
CA PRO A 97 26.18 1.14 -13.08
C PRO A 97 26.00 1.65 -14.51
N LEU A 98 24.79 2.07 -14.91
CA LEU A 98 24.55 2.61 -16.24
C LEU A 98 25.34 3.91 -16.48
N THR A 99 25.43 4.78 -15.46
CA THR A 99 26.24 6.01 -15.55
C THR A 99 27.72 5.69 -15.70
N SER A 100 28.23 4.70 -14.95
CA SER A 100 29.63 4.25 -15.07
C SER A 100 29.93 3.67 -16.45
N ILE A 101 29.09 2.76 -16.94
CA ILE A 101 29.22 2.16 -18.27
C ILE A 101 29.22 3.26 -19.33
N LYS A 102 28.23 4.16 -19.30
CA LYS A 102 28.15 5.27 -20.26
C LYS A 102 29.40 6.15 -20.23
N GLY A 103 29.84 6.57 -19.03
CA GLY A 103 30.99 7.45 -18.88
C GLY A 103 32.27 6.83 -19.41
N TYR A 104 32.52 5.55 -19.15
CA TYR A 104 33.75 4.89 -19.70
C TYR A 104 33.66 4.68 -21.20
N VAL A 105 32.51 4.36 -21.76
CA VAL A 105 32.32 4.25 -23.22
C VAL A 105 32.56 5.61 -23.89
N GLU A 106 31.97 6.69 -23.35
CA GLU A 106 32.16 8.05 -23.87
C GLU A 106 33.66 8.46 -23.83
N ALA A 107 34.33 8.18 -22.69
CA ALA A 107 35.74 8.50 -22.52
C ALA A 107 36.68 7.67 -23.44
N MET A 108 36.26 6.47 -23.87
CA MET A 108 36.97 5.72 -24.89
C MET A 108 36.75 6.31 -26.30
N LEU A 109 35.50 6.72 -26.59
CA LEU A 109 35.15 7.26 -27.91
C LEU A 109 35.76 8.61 -28.18
N ASP A 110 35.92 9.46 -27.18
CA ASP A 110 36.52 10.79 -27.29
C ASP A 110 38.06 10.79 -27.15
N GLY A 111 38.65 9.62 -26.89
CA GLY A 111 40.08 9.45 -26.75
C GLY A 111 40.66 9.87 -25.39
N THR A 112 39.85 10.22 -24.42
CA THR A 112 40.27 10.54 -23.04
C THR A 112 40.95 9.32 -22.38
N ILE A 113 40.49 8.10 -22.69
CA ILE A 113 41.11 6.85 -22.26
C ILE A 113 42.02 6.35 -23.36
N PRO A 114 43.37 6.31 -23.13
CA PRO A 114 44.33 5.78 -24.09
C PRO A 114 44.07 4.30 -24.42
N VAL A 115 44.45 3.89 -25.64
CA VAL A 115 44.22 2.51 -26.12
C VAL A 115 44.84 1.46 -25.19
N GLU A 116 45.99 1.75 -24.61
CA GLU A 116 46.70 0.87 -23.69
C GLU A 116 45.96 0.62 -22.36
N MET A 117 45.02 1.52 -22.01
CA MET A 117 44.20 1.41 -20.79
C MET A 117 42.77 0.87 -21.05
N GLN A 118 42.35 0.75 -22.30
CA GLN A 118 40.99 0.37 -22.66
C GLN A 118 40.58 -1.00 -22.09
N GLU A 119 41.50 -1.97 -22.08
CA GLU A 119 41.23 -3.31 -21.52
C GLU A 119 40.76 -3.23 -20.05
N LYS A 120 41.41 -2.39 -19.23
CA LYS A 120 41.03 -2.18 -17.83
C LYS A 120 39.60 -1.65 -17.71
N TYR A 121 39.22 -0.67 -18.50
CA TYR A 121 37.92 -0.03 -18.43
C TYR A 121 36.83 -0.91 -19.07
N LEU A 122 37.15 -1.69 -20.09
CA LEU A 122 36.25 -2.72 -20.64
C LEU A 122 35.91 -3.79 -19.59
N ASN A 123 36.88 -4.20 -18.76
CA ASN A 123 36.64 -5.12 -17.66
C ASN A 123 35.69 -4.52 -16.59
N ILE A 124 35.79 -3.21 -16.32
CA ILE A 124 34.87 -2.52 -15.42
C ILE A 124 33.45 -2.49 -16.03
N ILE A 125 33.34 -2.19 -17.32
CA ILE A 125 32.06 -2.19 -18.04
C ILE A 125 31.41 -3.60 -17.98
N LEU A 126 32.21 -4.63 -18.20
CA LEU A 126 31.75 -6.02 -18.13
C LEU A 126 31.23 -6.35 -16.72
N PHE A 127 32.00 -5.99 -15.68
CA PHE A 127 31.57 -6.19 -14.29
C PHE A 127 30.25 -5.49 -13.96
N GLU A 128 30.09 -4.21 -14.36
CA GLU A 128 28.83 -3.48 -14.14
C GLU A 128 27.65 -4.07 -14.93
N THR A 129 27.92 -4.61 -16.11
CA THR A 129 26.89 -5.30 -16.92
C THR A 129 26.45 -6.60 -16.26
N GLU A 130 27.38 -7.38 -15.71
CA GLU A 130 27.06 -8.61 -14.93
C GLU A 130 26.29 -8.27 -13.67
N ARG A 131 26.64 -7.17 -12.98
CA ARG A 131 25.90 -6.68 -11.82
C ARG A 131 24.45 -6.33 -12.16
N LEU A 132 24.21 -5.62 -13.28
CA LEU A 132 22.86 -5.33 -13.79
C LEU A 132 22.07 -6.59 -14.10
N ASN A 133 22.72 -7.59 -14.68
CA ASN A 133 22.09 -8.87 -15.00
C ASN A 133 21.65 -9.60 -13.71
N LYS A 134 22.50 -9.63 -12.68
CA LYS A 134 22.13 -10.18 -11.36
C LYS A 134 20.95 -9.43 -10.75
N LEU A 135 20.97 -8.09 -10.79
CA LEU A 135 19.88 -7.27 -10.26
C LEU A 135 18.55 -7.57 -10.95
N THR A 136 18.57 -7.67 -12.27
CA THR A 136 17.39 -8.02 -13.07
C THR A 136 16.84 -9.40 -12.70
N LYS A 137 17.74 -10.38 -12.53
CA LYS A 137 17.35 -11.74 -12.12
C LYS A 137 16.70 -11.75 -10.75
N SER A 138 17.27 -11.05 -9.77
CA SER A 138 16.70 -10.93 -8.42
C SER A 138 15.33 -10.27 -8.42
N LEU A 139 15.12 -9.22 -9.25
CA LEU A 139 13.81 -8.58 -9.41
C LEU A 139 12.76 -9.51 -10.01
N LEU A 140 13.13 -10.34 -10.98
CA LEU A 140 12.24 -11.35 -11.58
C LEU A 140 11.88 -12.44 -10.57
N GLU A 141 12.83 -12.85 -9.74
CA GLU A 141 12.58 -13.80 -8.64
C GLU A 141 11.62 -13.22 -7.61
N LEU A 142 11.82 -11.98 -7.16
CA LEU A 142 10.92 -11.29 -6.24
C LEU A 142 9.49 -11.20 -6.80
N ASN A 143 9.34 -10.92 -8.09
CA ASN A 143 8.02 -10.84 -8.73
C ASN A 143 7.30 -12.21 -8.77
N LYS A 144 8.04 -13.31 -8.93
CA LYS A 144 7.47 -14.66 -8.84
C LYS A 144 6.99 -15.01 -7.43
N PHE A 145 7.68 -14.52 -6.39
CA PHE A 145 7.27 -14.74 -4.99
C PHE A 145 6.06 -13.90 -4.58
N GLY A 146 5.86 -12.71 -5.15
CA GLY A 146 4.73 -11.82 -4.82
C GLY A 146 3.38 -12.26 -5.41
N SER A 147 3.36 -13.03 -6.50
CA SER A 147 2.12 -13.38 -7.20
C SER A 147 1.48 -14.71 -6.78
N HIS A 148 2.23 -15.58 -6.12
CA HIS A 148 1.71 -16.84 -5.58
C HIS A 148 2.39 -17.05 -4.24
N GLY A 149 1.62 -17.10 -3.15
CA GLY A 149 2.18 -17.39 -1.84
C GLY A 149 3.19 -18.54 -1.93
N VAL A 150 4.41 -18.28 -1.48
CA VAL A 150 5.48 -19.28 -1.50
C VAL A 150 5.00 -20.48 -0.67
N MET A 151 4.72 -21.61 -1.30
CA MET A 151 4.63 -22.87 -0.58
C MET A 151 6.04 -23.15 -0.09
N LEU A 152 6.31 -22.72 1.16
CA LEU A 152 7.56 -23.08 1.82
C LEU A 152 7.52 -24.59 2.06
N ASP A 153 8.43 -25.31 1.46
CA ASP A 153 8.73 -26.71 1.85
C ASP A 153 9.52 -26.64 3.16
N VAL A 154 8.78 -26.61 4.27
CA VAL A 154 9.36 -26.52 5.61
C VAL A 154 9.91 -27.88 5.98
N THR A 155 11.23 -28.02 5.97
CA THR A 155 11.94 -29.21 6.43
C THR A 155 12.79 -28.88 7.64
N ASP A 156 12.83 -29.81 8.60
CA ASP A 156 13.77 -29.73 9.73
C ASP A 156 15.20 -29.98 9.21
N PHE A 157 16.13 -29.08 9.52
CA PHE A 157 17.54 -29.23 9.15
C PHE A 157 18.47 -28.89 10.33
N ASP A 158 19.64 -29.51 10.37
CA ASP A 158 20.68 -29.21 11.37
C ASP A 158 21.44 -27.94 10.95
N ILE A 159 21.16 -26.83 11.63
CA ILE A 159 21.81 -25.54 11.38
C ILE A 159 23.34 -25.60 11.60
N ASN A 160 23.81 -26.39 12.58
CA ASN A 160 25.23 -26.50 12.88
C ASN A 160 25.98 -27.23 11.74
N GLN A 161 25.36 -28.24 11.18
CA GLN A 161 25.90 -28.96 10.02
C GLN A 161 25.92 -28.06 8.78
N THR A 162 24.87 -27.29 8.55
CA THR A 162 24.79 -26.37 7.44
C THR A 162 25.86 -25.27 7.53
N ILE A 163 26.05 -24.67 8.72
CA ILE A 163 27.10 -23.68 8.95
C ILE A 163 28.50 -24.28 8.72
N LYS A 164 28.78 -25.50 9.25
CA LYS A 164 30.07 -26.16 9.02
C LYS A 164 30.34 -26.41 7.54
N THR A 165 29.35 -26.92 6.83
CA THR A 165 29.48 -27.20 5.38
C THR A 165 29.73 -25.93 4.60
N THR A 166 29.04 -24.82 4.92
CA THR A 166 29.23 -23.53 4.26
C THR A 166 30.60 -22.93 4.53
N LEU A 167 31.10 -23.02 5.79
CA LEU A 167 32.44 -22.53 6.15
C LEU A 167 33.59 -23.33 5.48
N LEU A 168 33.37 -24.56 5.07
CA LEU A 168 34.35 -25.37 4.33
C LEU A 168 34.38 -25.03 2.82
N THR A 169 33.44 -24.24 2.33
CA THR A 169 33.33 -23.85 0.92
C THR A 169 33.98 -22.48 0.63
N PHE A 170 34.38 -21.76 1.69
CA PHE A 170 35.15 -20.51 1.64
C PHE A 170 36.59 -20.73 2.13
#